data_3e08229e3892b9b885f15dbedfa04eb1
#
_entry.id   3e08229e3892b9b885f15dbedfa04eb1
#
_cell.length_a   1.000
_cell.length_b   1.000
_cell.length_c   1.000
_cell.angle_alpha   90.00
_cell.angle_beta   90.00
_cell.angle_gamma   90.00
#
_symmetry.space_group_name_H-M   'P 1'
#
loop_
_entity.id
_entity.type
_entity.pdbx_description
1 polymer ?
#
loop_
_entity_poly.entity_id
_entity_poly.type
_entity_poly.pdbx_seq_one_letter_code
_entity_poly.pdbx_strand_id
1 'polypeptide(L)'
;RGKAVPATKFSRQKSFHLPDSIFFQTITGGWGEAAGEEGFVERDMVLRPDISTASAAPWTGDWTLQVIHDAFDRKEEPIPFAPRNVLKRVVDLYHAKGWDPIVAPEMEFFLVARNLDPTNPIEAMMGRSGRPAAARQAYSMTAVDEFGPVIDDIYDFSEAQGFEIDGITQEGGAGQLEINLRHGCPVKLAD
;
A
#
# COMPACT_ATOMS: atom_id res chain seq x y z
N ARG A 1 2.85 0.27 -7.34
CA ARG A 1 3.56 -0.49 -8.38
C ARG A 1 5.04 -0.12 -8.36
N GLY A 2 5.94 -1.03 -8.75
CA GLY A 2 7.36 -0.83 -8.62
C GLY A 2 8.18 -1.68 -9.57
N LYS A 3 9.49 -1.59 -9.44
CA LYS A 3 10.46 -2.33 -10.23
C LYS A 3 11.50 -2.94 -9.29
N ALA A 4 11.66 -4.25 -9.34
CA ALA A 4 12.73 -4.92 -8.63
C ALA A 4 14.05 -4.74 -9.39
N VAL A 5 15.09 -4.36 -8.69
CA VAL A 5 16.44 -4.19 -9.27
C VAL A 5 17.50 -4.73 -8.30
N PRO A 6 18.64 -5.24 -8.80
CA PRO A 6 19.76 -5.60 -7.93
C PRO A 6 20.27 -4.39 -7.14
N ALA A 7 20.68 -4.59 -5.88
CA ALA A 7 21.21 -3.53 -5.03
C ALA A 7 22.40 -2.79 -5.67
N THR A 8 23.24 -3.50 -6.41
CA THR A 8 24.36 -2.92 -7.16
C THR A 8 23.92 -1.96 -8.26
N LYS A 9 22.75 -2.19 -8.86
CA LYS A 9 22.16 -1.26 -9.82
C LYS A 9 21.58 -0.04 -9.11
N PHE A 10 20.88 -0.25 -8.01
CA PHE A 10 20.30 0.82 -7.21
C PHE A 10 21.38 1.80 -6.72
N SER A 11 22.51 1.30 -6.20
CA SER A 11 23.61 2.14 -5.70
C SER A 11 24.29 3.00 -6.77
N ARG A 12 24.18 2.61 -8.05
CA ARG A 12 24.83 3.32 -9.19
C ARG A 12 23.90 4.26 -9.94
N GLN A 13 22.59 4.08 -9.79
CA GLN A 13 21.57 4.77 -10.59
C GLN A 13 20.80 5.76 -9.72
N LYS A 14 20.84 7.04 -10.09
CA LYS A 14 20.16 8.13 -9.35
C LYS A 14 18.67 8.20 -9.63
N SER A 15 18.22 7.64 -10.74
CA SER A 15 16.82 7.64 -11.16
C SER A 15 16.46 6.37 -11.93
N PHE A 16 15.19 6.03 -11.91
CA PHE A 16 14.62 4.90 -12.64
C PHE A 16 13.52 5.41 -13.55
N HIS A 17 13.04 4.56 -14.47
CA HIS A 17 11.99 4.93 -15.42
C HIS A 17 10.90 3.89 -15.42
N LEU A 18 9.66 4.34 -15.48
CA LEU A 18 8.45 3.56 -15.74
C LEU A 18 7.55 4.39 -16.67
N PRO A 19 6.72 3.74 -17.47
CA PRO A 19 5.73 4.46 -18.28
C PRO A 19 4.67 5.11 -17.39
N ASP A 20 4.24 6.33 -17.75
CA ASP A 20 3.18 7.05 -17.02
C ASP A 20 1.80 6.42 -17.17
N SER A 21 1.62 5.58 -18.19
CA SER A 21 0.41 4.78 -18.42
C SER A 21 0.01 3.91 -17.22
N ILE A 22 0.95 3.55 -16.33
CA ILE A 22 0.64 2.77 -15.12
C ILE A 22 -0.38 3.43 -14.20
N PHE A 23 -0.55 4.74 -14.27
CA PHE A 23 -1.56 5.49 -13.50
C PHE A 23 -2.97 5.40 -14.10
N PHE A 24 -3.09 4.99 -15.36
CA PHE A 24 -4.36 4.88 -16.07
C PHE A 24 -4.92 3.46 -16.13
N GLN A 25 -4.23 2.52 -15.52
CA GLN A 25 -4.67 1.14 -15.48
C GLN A 25 -5.78 0.94 -14.44
N THR A 26 -6.89 0.33 -14.87
CA THR A 26 -8.01 -0.01 -13.98
C THR A 26 -7.67 -1.17 -13.06
N ILE A 27 -8.49 -1.40 -12.02
CA ILE A 27 -8.33 -2.53 -11.09
C ILE A 27 -8.51 -3.89 -11.77
N THR A 28 -9.23 -3.94 -12.89
CA THR A 28 -9.42 -5.14 -13.70
C THR A 28 -8.32 -5.38 -14.74
N GLY A 29 -7.29 -4.51 -14.75
CA GLY A 29 -6.16 -4.61 -15.67
C GLY A 29 -6.37 -3.96 -17.03
N GLY A 30 -7.55 -3.41 -17.30
CA GLY A 30 -7.82 -2.60 -18.48
C GLY A 30 -7.19 -1.21 -18.40
N TRP A 31 -7.37 -0.41 -19.44
CA TRP A 31 -6.90 0.96 -19.50
C TRP A 31 -8.08 1.92 -19.23
N GLY A 32 -7.83 2.98 -18.46
CA GLY A 32 -8.79 4.06 -18.27
C GLY A 32 -9.00 4.87 -19.55
N GLU A 33 -10.08 5.64 -19.60
CA GLU A 33 -10.48 6.43 -20.78
C GLU A 33 -9.34 7.30 -21.30
N ALA A 34 -8.61 7.97 -20.44
CA ALA A 34 -7.49 8.85 -20.83
C ALA A 34 -6.37 8.13 -21.59
N ALA A 35 -6.14 6.83 -21.32
CA ALA A 35 -5.13 6.03 -22.01
C ALA A 35 -5.67 5.39 -23.31
N GLY A 36 -6.99 5.42 -23.50
CA GLY A 36 -7.67 4.91 -24.72
C GLY A 36 -8.02 6.01 -25.72
N GLU A 37 -7.75 7.27 -25.42
CA GLU A 37 -8.05 8.38 -26.32
C GLU A 37 -7.11 8.40 -27.53
N GLU A 38 -7.66 8.80 -28.68
CA GLU A 38 -6.88 9.01 -29.90
C GLU A 38 -5.82 10.09 -29.67
N GLY A 39 -4.54 9.72 -29.88
CA GLY A 39 -3.42 10.61 -29.62
C GLY A 39 -2.76 10.47 -28.23
N PHE A 40 -3.21 9.55 -27.38
CA PHE A 40 -2.47 9.23 -26.16
C PHE A 40 -1.07 8.70 -26.51
N VAL A 41 -0.05 9.37 -26.00
CA VAL A 41 1.34 8.98 -26.17
C VAL A 41 1.90 8.58 -24.82
N GLU A 42 2.15 7.29 -24.64
CA GLU A 42 2.83 6.76 -23.46
C GLU A 42 4.23 7.38 -23.34
N ARG A 43 4.54 7.91 -22.18
CA ARG A 43 5.83 8.54 -21.90
C ARG A 43 6.47 7.90 -20.69
N ASP A 44 7.80 7.81 -20.72
CA ASP A 44 8.55 7.45 -19.53
C ASP A 44 8.57 8.61 -18.53
N MET A 45 8.19 8.32 -17.31
CA MET A 45 8.43 9.19 -16.16
C MET A 45 9.77 8.87 -15.51
N VAL A 46 10.32 9.83 -14.82
CA VAL A 46 11.55 9.72 -14.03
C VAL A 46 11.17 9.46 -12.58
N LEU A 47 11.65 8.36 -12.02
CA LEU A 47 11.46 7.99 -10.63
C LEU A 47 12.71 8.30 -9.83
N ARG A 48 12.58 9.13 -8.79
CA ARG A 48 13.66 9.46 -7.88
C ARG A 48 13.42 8.84 -6.52
N PRO A 49 14.37 8.05 -5.99
CA PRO A 49 14.21 7.41 -4.69
C PRO A 49 14.17 8.44 -3.56
N ASP A 50 13.21 8.32 -2.68
CA ASP A 50 13.22 8.97 -1.38
C ASP A 50 13.87 8.02 -0.37
N ILE A 51 15.15 8.20 -0.11
CA ILE A 51 15.94 7.30 0.74
C ILE A 51 15.44 7.30 2.19
N SER A 52 14.75 8.34 2.62
CA SER A 52 14.16 8.37 3.97
C SER A 52 13.07 7.31 4.18
N THR A 53 12.52 6.77 3.08
CA THR A 53 11.50 5.72 3.09
C THR A 53 12.09 4.31 2.95
N ALA A 54 13.42 4.17 2.94
CA ALA A 54 14.06 2.87 2.79
C ALA A 54 13.72 1.97 3.99
N SER A 55 13.08 0.85 3.73
CA SER A 55 12.68 -0.12 4.74
C SER A 55 12.95 -1.56 4.30
N ALA A 56 13.07 -2.47 5.25
CA ALA A 56 13.15 -3.88 4.95
C ALA A 56 11.80 -4.39 4.42
N ALA A 57 11.86 -5.42 3.57
CA ALA A 57 10.70 -6.20 3.16
C ALA A 57 10.77 -7.59 3.82
N PRO A 58 10.39 -7.73 5.10
CA PRO A 58 10.66 -8.92 5.92
C PRO A 58 9.95 -10.18 5.41
N TRP A 59 8.86 -10.02 4.67
CA TRP A 59 8.09 -11.12 4.07
C TRP A 59 8.76 -11.80 2.86
N THR A 60 9.90 -11.30 2.37
CA THR A 60 10.53 -11.85 1.16
C THR A 60 11.43 -13.04 1.41
N GLY A 61 11.80 -13.31 2.68
CA GLY A 61 12.74 -14.36 3.04
C GLY A 61 14.22 -14.09 2.67
N ASP A 62 14.47 -13.10 1.81
CA ASP A 62 15.79 -12.63 1.39
C ASP A 62 16.03 -11.18 1.84
N TRP A 63 17.29 -10.74 1.83
CA TRP A 63 17.65 -9.34 2.10
C TRP A 63 17.13 -8.41 1.00
N THR A 64 15.87 -7.98 1.17
CA THR A 64 15.19 -7.07 0.24
C THR A 64 14.91 -5.75 0.94
N LEU A 65 15.22 -4.64 0.27
CA LEU A 65 14.81 -3.31 0.66
C LEU A 65 13.77 -2.79 -0.32
N GLN A 66 12.76 -2.11 0.20
CA GLN A 66 11.86 -1.29 -0.59
C GLN A 66 12.15 0.19 -0.35
N VAL A 67 11.98 1.00 -1.38
CA VAL A 67 12.17 2.44 -1.34
C VAL A 67 11.07 3.10 -2.15
N ILE A 68 10.38 4.06 -1.57
CA ILE A 68 9.38 4.84 -2.29
C ILE A 68 10.07 5.82 -3.23
N HIS A 69 9.47 6.07 -4.38
CA HIS A 69 10.01 6.98 -5.37
C HIS A 69 8.99 8.07 -5.69
N ASP A 70 9.47 9.29 -5.77
CA ASP A 70 8.71 10.40 -6.35
C ASP A 70 8.76 10.33 -7.88
N ALA A 71 7.63 10.64 -8.52
CA ALA A 71 7.47 10.59 -9.97
C ALA A 71 7.55 12.00 -10.59
N PHE A 72 8.41 12.14 -11.59
CA PHE A 72 8.63 13.38 -12.33
C PHE A 72 8.48 13.14 -13.83
N ASP A 73 8.17 14.18 -14.57
CA ASP A 73 8.23 14.16 -16.02
C ASP A 73 9.70 14.35 -16.52
N ARG A 74 9.88 14.37 -17.84
CA ARG A 74 11.22 14.57 -18.46
C ARG A 74 11.77 15.99 -18.29
N LYS A 75 10.95 16.94 -17.87
CA LYS A 75 11.36 18.32 -17.54
C LYS A 75 11.67 18.50 -16.06
N GLU A 76 11.66 17.39 -15.31
CA GLU A 76 11.87 17.36 -13.87
C GLU A 76 10.73 17.99 -13.04
N GLU A 77 9.56 18.16 -13.65
CA GLU A 77 8.35 18.61 -12.94
C GLU A 77 7.63 17.43 -12.30
N PRO A 78 7.13 17.57 -11.07
CA PRO A 78 6.37 16.51 -10.42
C PRO A 78 5.11 16.13 -11.23
N ILE A 79 4.90 14.83 -11.47
CA ILE A 79 3.70 14.37 -12.15
C ILE A 79 2.47 14.69 -11.31
N PRO A 80 1.53 15.51 -11.82
CA PRO A 80 0.47 16.10 -11.01
C PRO A 80 -0.59 15.11 -10.52
N PHE A 81 -0.72 13.95 -11.15
CA PHE A 81 -1.68 12.90 -10.82
C PHE A 81 -1.03 11.70 -10.11
N ALA A 82 0.28 11.68 -9.90
CA ALA A 82 0.92 10.67 -9.07
C ALA A 82 0.44 10.80 -7.61
N PRO A 83 -0.11 9.72 -6.98
CA PRO A 83 -0.78 9.81 -5.69
C PRO A 83 0.05 10.50 -4.59
N ARG A 84 1.32 10.16 -4.47
CA ARG A 84 2.22 10.76 -3.48
C ARG A 84 2.42 12.27 -3.74
N ASN A 85 2.54 12.68 -5.00
CA ASN A 85 2.66 14.11 -5.36
C ASN A 85 1.35 14.87 -5.09
N VAL A 86 0.19 14.20 -5.27
CA VAL A 86 -1.11 14.78 -4.90
C VAL A 86 -1.17 15.03 -3.40
N LEU A 87 -0.81 14.04 -2.59
CA LEU A 87 -0.80 14.16 -1.13
C LEU A 87 0.15 15.26 -0.66
N LYS A 88 1.38 15.30 -1.17
CA LYS A 88 2.36 16.36 -0.83
C LYS A 88 1.79 17.75 -1.12
N ARG A 89 1.18 17.96 -2.30
CA ARG A 89 0.55 19.27 -2.62
C ARG A 89 -0.58 19.64 -1.67
N VAL A 90 -1.39 18.66 -1.24
CA VAL A 90 -2.46 18.93 -0.25
C VAL A 90 -1.85 19.32 1.09
N VAL A 91 -0.82 18.63 1.55
CA VAL A 91 -0.11 18.96 2.79
C VAL A 91 0.50 20.36 2.71
N ASP A 92 1.08 20.75 1.56
CA ASP A 92 1.63 22.09 1.35
C ASP A 92 0.55 23.19 1.47
N LEU A 93 -0.70 22.92 1.07
CA LEU A 93 -1.82 23.86 1.27
C LEU A 93 -2.16 24.08 2.77
N TYR A 94 -1.98 23.06 3.62
CA TYR A 94 -2.12 23.20 5.07
C TYR A 94 -0.96 24.02 5.63
N HIS A 95 0.27 23.67 5.26
CA HIS A 95 1.47 24.39 5.71
C HIS A 95 1.44 25.88 5.33
N ALA A 96 0.92 26.20 4.15
CA ALA A 96 0.75 27.60 3.70
C ALA A 96 -0.21 28.42 4.61
N LYS A 97 -1.03 27.73 5.42
CA LYS A 97 -1.92 28.33 6.43
C LYS A 97 -1.33 28.28 7.84
N GLY A 98 -0.12 27.75 8.02
CA GLY A 98 0.49 27.50 9.32
C GLY A 98 -0.10 26.31 10.08
N TRP A 99 -0.70 25.34 9.38
CA TRP A 99 -1.31 24.15 9.96
C TRP A 99 -0.52 22.91 9.61
N ASP A 100 -0.33 22.03 10.59
CA ASP A 100 0.24 20.70 10.42
C ASP A 100 -0.88 19.65 10.45
N PRO A 101 -1.23 19.01 9.33
CA PRO A 101 -2.26 17.99 9.32
C PRO A 101 -1.78 16.71 10.01
N ILE A 102 -2.63 16.16 10.87
CA ILE A 102 -2.45 14.87 11.54
C ILE A 102 -3.57 13.95 11.09
N VAL A 103 -3.24 12.74 10.68
CA VAL A 103 -4.19 11.70 10.25
C VAL A 103 -3.99 10.42 11.04
N ALA A 104 -5.03 9.62 11.14
CA ALA A 104 -5.01 8.27 11.70
C ALA A 104 -5.71 7.36 10.67
N PRO A 105 -4.99 6.72 9.76
CA PRO A 105 -5.58 5.83 8.79
C PRO A 105 -6.00 4.51 9.44
N GLU A 106 -7.14 4.01 9.01
CA GLU A 106 -7.68 2.70 9.32
C GLU A 106 -7.68 1.89 8.03
N MET A 107 -7.12 0.68 8.08
CA MET A 107 -7.05 -0.22 6.93
C MET A 107 -7.96 -1.41 7.17
N GLU A 108 -9.05 -1.49 6.41
CA GLU A 108 -9.94 -2.63 6.43
C GLU A 108 -9.69 -3.58 5.25
N PHE A 109 -9.70 -4.86 5.52
CA PHE A 109 -9.53 -5.90 4.52
C PHE A 109 -10.19 -7.20 4.94
N PHE A 110 -10.39 -8.11 3.97
CA PHE A 110 -10.95 -9.43 4.22
C PHE A 110 -9.88 -10.51 4.04
N LEU A 111 -9.78 -11.40 5.03
CA LEU A 111 -9.08 -12.65 4.87
C LEU A 111 -10.01 -13.67 4.20
N VAL A 112 -9.57 -14.18 3.06
CA VAL A 112 -10.36 -15.10 2.23
C VAL A 112 -9.59 -16.39 1.98
N ALA A 113 -10.30 -17.46 1.71
CA ALA A 113 -9.69 -18.70 1.28
C ALA A 113 -8.93 -18.50 -0.03
N ARG A 114 -7.81 -19.22 -0.19
CA ARG A 114 -7.02 -19.15 -1.42
C ARG A 114 -7.87 -19.57 -2.61
N ASN A 115 -8.11 -18.64 -3.52
CA ASN A 115 -8.83 -18.89 -4.76
C ASN A 115 -7.85 -18.92 -5.94
N LEU A 116 -7.81 -20.05 -6.66
CA LEU A 116 -6.94 -20.26 -7.82
C LEU A 116 -7.69 -20.02 -9.14
N ASP A 117 -9.02 -19.93 -9.11
CA ASP A 117 -9.86 -19.70 -10.27
C ASP A 117 -10.75 -18.48 -10.01
N PRO A 118 -10.54 -17.36 -10.73
CA PRO A 118 -11.29 -16.11 -10.51
C PRO A 118 -12.80 -16.25 -10.85
N THR A 119 -13.22 -17.33 -11.48
CA THR A 119 -14.64 -17.60 -11.75
C THR A 119 -15.38 -18.20 -10.55
N ASN A 120 -14.64 -18.73 -9.57
CA ASN A 120 -15.21 -19.22 -8.33
C ASN A 120 -15.58 -18.08 -7.38
N PRO A 121 -16.66 -18.23 -6.59
CA PRO A 121 -16.98 -17.26 -5.55
C PRO A 121 -15.87 -17.15 -4.51
N ILE A 122 -15.76 -15.97 -3.90
CA ILE A 122 -14.86 -15.75 -2.77
C ILE A 122 -15.45 -16.47 -1.55
N GLU A 123 -14.62 -17.30 -0.90
CA GLU A 123 -14.99 -18.02 0.32
C GLU A 123 -14.28 -17.44 1.54
N ALA A 124 -14.93 -17.52 2.69
CA ALA A 124 -14.34 -17.09 3.96
C ALA A 124 -13.13 -17.95 4.32
N MET A 125 -12.10 -17.33 4.88
CA MET A 125 -10.90 -18.04 5.36
C MET A 125 -11.27 -18.95 6.54
N MET A 126 -10.62 -20.10 6.62
CA MET A 126 -10.70 -21.00 7.77
C MET A 126 -9.82 -20.47 8.91
N GLY A 127 -10.41 -20.33 10.08
CA GLY A 127 -9.67 -20.00 11.29
C GLY A 127 -8.87 -21.19 11.83
N ARG A 128 -8.02 -20.96 12.82
CA ARG A 128 -7.19 -21.99 13.45
C ARG A 128 -7.97 -23.12 14.11
N SER A 129 -9.22 -22.87 14.49
CA SER A 129 -10.13 -23.89 15.03
C SER A 129 -10.70 -24.83 13.96
N GLY A 130 -10.39 -24.62 12.69
CA GLY A 130 -10.95 -25.36 11.55
C GLY A 130 -12.38 -24.95 11.19
N ARG A 131 -12.85 -23.80 11.67
CA ARG A 131 -14.16 -23.22 11.33
C ARG A 131 -13.97 -22.06 10.34
N PRO A 132 -14.88 -21.88 9.38
CA PRO A 132 -14.84 -20.71 8.52
C PRO A 132 -15.17 -19.45 9.33
N ALA A 133 -14.57 -18.34 8.94
CA ALA A 133 -14.90 -17.03 9.50
C ALA A 133 -16.39 -16.75 9.32
N ALA A 134 -17.01 -16.16 10.35
CA ALA A 134 -18.43 -15.81 10.35
C ALA A 134 -18.63 -14.29 10.41
N ALA A 135 -19.66 -13.80 9.73
CA ALA A 135 -20.09 -12.41 9.81
C ALA A 135 -20.75 -12.07 11.16
N ARG A 136 -20.94 -10.77 11.41
CA ARG A 136 -21.61 -10.21 12.60
C ARG A 136 -20.89 -10.49 13.91
N GLN A 137 -19.56 -10.49 13.86
CA GLN A 137 -18.69 -10.70 15.02
C GLN A 137 -17.79 -9.48 15.27
N ALA A 138 -18.25 -8.27 14.94
CA ALA A 138 -17.51 -7.05 15.19
C ALA A 138 -17.03 -6.97 16.65
N TYR A 139 -15.76 -6.59 16.84
CA TYR A 139 -15.07 -6.50 18.13
C TYR A 139 -14.94 -7.82 18.91
N SER A 140 -15.14 -8.96 18.25
CA SER A 140 -14.96 -10.27 18.90
C SER A 140 -13.48 -10.62 19.02
N MET A 141 -12.97 -10.68 20.23
CA MET A 141 -11.60 -11.12 20.51
C MET A 141 -11.37 -12.57 20.07
N THR A 142 -12.38 -13.43 20.23
CA THR A 142 -12.30 -14.82 19.75
C THR A 142 -12.16 -14.89 18.23
N ALA A 143 -12.84 -14.02 17.49
CA ALA A 143 -12.73 -13.98 16.03
C ALA A 143 -11.36 -13.48 15.57
N VAL A 144 -10.78 -12.48 16.25
CA VAL A 144 -9.40 -12.03 16.04
C VAL A 144 -8.42 -13.20 16.28
N ASP A 145 -8.59 -13.92 17.37
CA ASP A 145 -7.75 -15.02 17.81
C ASP A 145 -7.73 -16.21 16.82
N GLU A 146 -8.79 -16.39 16.03
CA GLU A 146 -8.83 -17.38 14.95
C GLU A 146 -7.77 -17.13 13.87
N PHE A 147 -7.30 -15.90 13.71
CA PHE A 147 -6.30 -15.47 12.72
C PHE A 147 -4.96 -15.07 13.35
N GLY A 148 -4.69 -15.48 14.59
CA GLY A 148 -3.49 -15.15 15.35
C GLY A 148 -2.20 -15.17 14.53
N PRO A 149 -1.84 -16.25 13.80
CA PRO A 149 -0.61 -16.28 13.03
C PRO A 149 -0.45 -15.18 11.99
N VAL A 150 -1.56 -14.78 11.33
CA VAL A 150 -1.55 -13.67 10.36
C VAL A 150 -1.37 -12.32 11.07
N ILE A 151 -1.99 -12.18 12.23
CA ILE A 151 -1.92 -10.98 13.06
C ILE A 151 -0.51 -10.82 13.63
N ASP A 152 0.10 -11.90 14.11
CA ASP A 152 1.47 -11.90 14.60
C ASP A 152 2.45 -11.46 13.50
N ASP A 153 2.31 -12.00 12.28
CA ASP A 153 3.11 -11.58 11.12
C ASP A 153 2.92 -10.09 10.80
N ILE A 154 1.69 -9.58 10.89
CA ILE A 154 1.40 -8.15 10.65
C ILE A 154 2.13 -7.28 11.69
N TYR A 155 2.09 -7.63 12.98
CA TYR A 155 2.82 -6.90 14.02
C TYR A 155 4.33 -6.97 13.81
N ASP A 156 4.89 -8.16 13.58
CA ASP A 156 6.32 -8.36 13.37
C ASP A 156 6.84 -7.59 12.15
N PHE A 157 6.09 -7.60 11.03
CA PHE A 157 6.46 -6.87 9.81
C PHE A 157 6.36 -5.36 10.00
N SER A 158 5.36 -4.90 10.75
CA SER A 158 5.19 -3.48 11.05
C SER A 158 6.33 -2.96 11.92
N GLU A 159 6.74 -3.72 12.94
CA GLU A 159 7.89 -3.38 13.78
C GLU A 159 9.18 -3.35 12.96
N ALA A 160 9.40 -4.35 12.10
CA ALA A 160 10.58 -4.42 11.22
C ALA A 160 10.64 -3.24 10.23
N GLN A 161 9.50 -2.69 9.82
CA GLN A 161 9.39 -1.51 8.96
C GLN A 161 9.37 -0.18 9.73
N GLY A 162 9.29 -0.22 11.05
CA GLY A 162 9.36 0.96 11.92
C GLY A 162 8.09 1.80 11.95
N PHE A 163 6.92 1.19 11.78
CA PHE A 163 5.65 1.87 12.03
C PHE A 163 4.83 1.15 13.11
N GLU A 164 4.00 1.94 13.82
CA GLU A 164 3.25 1.47 14.97
C GLU A 164 1.80 1.18 14.59
N ILE A 165 1.35 -0.02 14.91
CA ILE A 165 -0.06 -0.41 14.90
C ILE A 165 -0.62 -0.10 16.29
N ASP A 166 -1.71 0.68 16.34
CA ASP A 166 -2.40 1.03 17.59
C ASP A 166 -3.35 -0.10 18.02
N GLY A 167 -3.95 -0.80 17.06
CA GLY A 167 -4.80 -1.95 17.32
C GLY A 167 -5.23 -2.69 16.05
N ILE A 168 -5.70 -3.92 16.25
CA ILE A 168 -6.35 -4.72 15.22
C ILE A 168 -7.68 -5.20 15.76
N THR A 169 -8.76 -5.01 15.00
CA THR A 169 -10.12 -5.41 15.37
C THR A 169 -10.75 -6.30 14.31
N GLN A 170 -11.68 -7.16 14.75
CA GLN A 170 -12.59 -7.87 13.88
C GLN A 170 -13.76 -6.95 13.55
N GLU A 171 -14.06 -6.82 12.25
CA GLU A 171 -15.17 -6.04 11.75
C GLU A 171 -16.44 -6.87 11.45
N GLY A 172 -17.46 -6.26 10.86
CA GLY A 172 -18.76 -6.86 10.66
C GLY A 172 -18.82 -8.01 9.66
N GLY A 173 -17.89 -8.07 8.70
CA GLY A 173 -17.82 -9.11 7.67
C GLY A 173 -17.09 -10.37 8.13
N ALA A 174 -17.31 -11.48 7.43
CA ALA A 174 -16.62 -12.73 7.71
C ALA A 174 -15.13 -12.62 7.35
N GLY A 175 -14.24 -12.67 8.35
CA GLY A 175 -12.80 -12.48 8.17
C GLY A 175 -12.38 -11.05 7.81
N GLN A 176 -13.25 -10.07 8.06
CA GLN A 176 -12.94 -8.66 7.92
C GLN A 176 -12.18 -8.17 9.14
N LEU A 177 -10.96 -7.74 8.93
CA LEU A 177 -10.09 -7.15 9.95
C LEU A 177 -9.85 -5.68 9.63
N GLU A 178 -9.68 -4.89 10.68
CA GLU A 178 -9.26 -3.49 10.63
C GLU A 178 -7.94 -3.33 11.35
N ILE A 179 -7.01 -2.62 10.73
CA ILE A 179 -5.73 -2.22 11.33
C ILE A 179 -5.78 -0.72 11.54
N ASN A 180 -5.65 -0.30 12.79
CA ASN A 180 -5.55 1.09 13.18
C ASN A 180 -4.08 1.48 13.30
N LEU A 181 -3.63 2.43 12.47
CA LEU A 181 -2.29 2.98 12.56
C LEU A 181 -2.26 4.15 13.54
N ARG A 182 -1.17 4.26 14.29
CA ARG A 182 -0.95 5.42 15.14
C ARG A 182 -0.98 6.71 14.32
N HIS A 183 -1.69 7.71 14.81
CA HIS A 183 -1.81 9.00 14.14
C HIS A 183 -0.46 9.68 13.90
N GLY A 184 -0.35 10.41 12.79
CA GLY A 184 0.90 11.08 12.43
C GLY A 184 0.84 11.88 11.13
N CYS A 185 2.02 12.17 10.60
CA CYS A 185 2.16 12.91 9.34
C CYS A 185 1.57 12.12 8.16
N PRO A 186 0.68 12.74 7.35
CA PRO A 186 -0.01 12.05 6.26
C PRO A 186 0.92 11.36 5.26
N VAL A 187 2.01 12.02 4.87
CA VAL A 187 2.95 11.45 3.88
C VAL A 187 3.65 10.23 4.43
N LYS A 188 4.13 10.31 5.70
CA LYS A 188 4.82 9.19 6.34
C LYS A 188 3.92 7.96 6.52
N LEU A 189 2.64 8.20 6.84
CA LEU A 189 1.67 7.11 7.03
C LEU A 189 1.17 6.52 5.72
N ALA A 190 1.20 7.29 4.63
CA ALA A 190 0.84 6.80 3.30
C ALA A 190 1.98 6.00 2.64
N ASP A 191 3.24 6.29 2.96
CA ASP A 191 4.44 5.60 2.48
C ASP A 191 4.59 4.22 3.12
#